data_2c84ae5caaf9643381b7b67ede63761b
#
_entry.id   2c84ae5caaf9643381b7b67ede63761b
#
_cell.length_a   1.000
_cell.length_b   1.000
_cell.length_c   1.000
_cell.angle_alpha   90.00
_cell.angle_beta   90.00
_cell.angle_gamma   90.00
#
_symmetry.space_group_name_H-M   'P 1'
#
loop_
_entity.id
_entity.type
_entity.pdbx_description
1 polymer ?
#
loop_
_entity_poly.entity_id
_entity_poly.type
_entity_poly.pdbx_seq_one_letter_code
_entity_poly.pdbx_strand_id
1 'polypeptide(L)'
;MESRGIKVRFHSLSGRESQEMSAVLPMRKNWRSMCKGLVLGTLLTSFMLLLYSYASPPMQTSMNEISVPYSCSSYPAQAKNFPHTQSAKGNGSRCLPQLDIMFMKTHKTASSTILNILFRFGEKHRLKFAFPNGRNDFYYPSYFERSHVQDYRPGMCFNIICNHMRFQYTEVRKLVPVDTMFITILRDPASHFESSFHYFFRIVPFTWKLSGEDKMAEFLRDPWRYYDPNGFNAHYLHNLLFFDLGYDNNINAESPLVEEHIHEIEERFDLVMLLEYFDESLILLRELLCWELEDILYFKLNARKDSTLSRLNSNVHEKAISWNQIDAKLYHHFNVTFWRKVDAYGWDRMQKDVYELRQKNKMLIKICIDGGEAVDASAIQDSSMQPWQPLGVKSILGYNLKKKIDKKYRKLCRKMLTPEIQYLTELGVNLWITNLWRRIRDFLKW
;
A
#
# COMPACT_ATOMS: atom_id res chain seq x y z
N MET A 1 -7.18 -71.26 49.61
CA MET A 1 -5.90 -71.83 50.07
C MET A 1 -5.08 -70.68 50.53
N GLU A 2 -5.14 -70.34 51.74
CA GLU A 2 -4.14 -70.61 52.80
C GLU A 2 -2.83 -69.84 52.55
N SER A 3 -2.22 -69.16 53.49
CA SER A 3 -2.38 -68.93 54.92
C SER A 3 -1.30 -67.92 55.38
N ARG A 4 -1.66 -66.99 56.22
CA ARG A 4 -1.14 -66.82 57.62
C ARG A 4 0.37 -66.62 57.76
N GLY A 5 0.81 -65.65 58.51
CA GLY A 5 0.84 -65.38 59.90
C GLY A 5 1.79 -64.23 60.23
N ILE A 6 1.45 -63.25 60.94
CA ILE A 6 1.44 -62.95 62.37
C ILE A 6 2.77 -63.24 63.13
N LYS A 7 3.33 -62.14 63.68
CA LYS A 7 3.72 -61.86 65.07
C LYS A 7 4.87 -60.89 65.19
N VAL A 8 4.76 -59.75 65.75
CA VAL A 8 4.57 -59.24 67.15
C VAL A 8 5.85 -59.25 67.97
N ARG A 9 6.14 -58.07 68.53
CA ARG A 9 6.66 -57.67 69.88
C ARG A 9 8.14 -57.37 70.01
N PHE A 10 8.60 -56.41 70.67
CA PHE A 10 8.36 -55.38 71.67
C PHE A 10 9.69 -54.80 72.17
N HIS A 11 9.66 -53.54 72.58
CA HIS A 11 10.45 -52.85 73.63
C HIS A 11 11.94 -52.58 73.34
N SER A 12 12.54 -51.48 73.72
CA SER A 12 12.19 -50.37 74.63
C SER A 12 13.34 -49.31 74.58
N LEU A 13 12.96 -48.10 74.83
CA LEU A 13 13.60 -47.07 75.64
C LEU A 13 14.97 -46.47 75.28
N SER A 14 14.88 -45.15 75.26
CA SER A 14 15.77 -44.11 75.79
C SER A 14 16.88 -43.60 74.92
N GLY A 15 16.87 -42.24 74.78
CA GLY A 15 17.98 -41.43 74.30
C GLY A 15 17.50 -40.14 73.71
N ARG A 16 17.28 -39.13 74.56
CA ARG A 16 17.15 -37.72 74.11
C ARG A 16 18.47 -37.31 73.50
N GLU A 17 18.41 -36.88 72.24
CA GLU A 17 19.34 -35.87 71.73
C GLU A 17 18.58 -34.97 70.72
N SER A 18 18.55 -33.70 71.07
CA SER A 18 18.03 -32.62 70.32
C SER A 18 18.88 -32.42 69.09
N GLN A 19 18.33 -32.69 67.91
CA GLN A 19 18.85 -32.15 66.66
C GLN A 19 17.82 -31.18 66.06
N GLU A 20 18.16 -29.90 66.15
CA GLU A 20 17.57 -28.83 65.30
C GLU A 20 17.75 -29.21 63.85
N MET A 21 16.70 -29.64 63.19
CA MET A 21 16.64 -29.75 61.75
C MET A 21 16.11 -28.44 61.21
N SER A 22 17.04 -27.54 60.84
CA SER A 22 16.72 -26.35 60.10
C SER A 22 16.11 -26.75 58.77
N ALA A 23 14.81 -26.54 58.63
CA ALA A 23 14.12 -26.59 57.33
C ALA A 23 14.60 -25.48 56.44
N VAL A 24 15.64 -25.70 55.62
CA VAL A 24 16.02 -24.83 54.51
C VAL A 24 15.01 -25.04 53.41
N LEU A 25 13.98 -24.20 53.39
CA LEU A 25 12.99 -24.06 52.33
C LEU A 25 13.69 -23.84 50.96
N PRO A 26 13.14 -24.38 49.86
CA PRO A 26 13.68 -24.24 48.53
C PRO A 26 13.33 -22.85 47.93
N MET A 27 13.76 -21.78 48.59
CA MET A 27 13.56 -20.39 48.08
C MET A 27 14.48 -20.00 46.94
N ARG A 28 15.55 -20.73 46.68
CA ARG A 28 16.54 -20.36 45.63
C ARG A 28 16.08 -20.58 44.20
N LYS A 29 15.14 -21.50 43.95
CA LYS A 29 14.64 -21.77 42.58
C LYS A 29 13.63 -20.71 42.10
N ASN A 30 12.78 -20.24 42.98
CA ASN A 30 11.77 -19.21 42.64
C ASN A 30 12.37 -17.82 42.46
N TRP A 31 13.41 -17.46 43.21
CA TRP A 31 14.08 -16.16 43.08
C TRP A 31 14.74 -15.99 41.71
N ARG A 32 15.44 -16.99 41.21
CA ARG A 32 16.05 -16.93 39.86
C ARG A 32 15.03 -16.86 38.73
N SER A 33 13.88 -17.51 38.89
CA SER A 33 12.78 -17.43 37.92
C SER A 33 12.09 -16.07 37.96
N MET A 34 11.90 -15.48 39.14
CA MET A 34 11.36 -14.14 39.35
C MET A 34 12.30 -13.06 38.82
N CYS A 35 13.62 -13.17 39.04
CA CYS A 35 14.59 -12.27 38.49
C CYS A 35 14.67 -12.35 36.97
N LYS A 36 14.57 -13.55 36.38
CA LYS A 36 14.49 -13.70 34.92
C LYS A 36 13.22 -13.09 34.35
N GLY A 37 12.07 -13.25 35.01
CA GLY A 37 10.81 -12.64 34.62
C GLY A 37 10.87 -11.09 34.68
N LEU A 38 11.46 -10.55 35.75
CA LEU A 38 11.67 -9.11 35.91
C LEU A 38 12.61 -8.52 34.82
N VAL A 39 13.74 -9.18 34.57
CA VAL A 39 14.69 -8.76 33.52
C VAL A 39 14.06 -8.87 32.13
N LEU A 40 13.32 -9.93 31.86
CA LEU A 40 12.61 -10.08 30.58
C LEU A 40 11.51 -9.03 30.43
N GLY A 41 10.76 -8.74 31.50
CA GLY A 41 9.72 -7.71 31.54
C GLY A 41 10.29 -6.32 31.32
N THR A 42 11.41 -5.96 31.99
CA THR A 42 12.07 -4.67 31.78
C THR A 42 12.70 -4.54 30.40
N LEU A 43 13.27 -5.60 29.84
CA LEU A 43 13.75 -5.61 28.46
C LEU A 43 12.62 -5.45 27.45
N LEU A 44 11.49 -6.10 27.64
CA LEU A 44 10.30 -5.98 26.80
C LEU A 44 9.69 -4.58 26.88
N THR A 45 9.56 -3.99 28.07
CA THR A 45 9.05 -2.62 28.22
C THR A 45 10.02 -1.59 27.66
N SER A 46 11.34 -1.75 27.87
CA SER A 46 12.35 -0.87 27.26
C SER A 46 12.37 -0.98 25.75
N PHE A 47 12.21 -2.18 25.20
CA PHE A 47 12.09 -2.42 23.77
C PHE A 47 10.81 -1.80 23.19
N MET A 48 9.68 -1.93 23.89
CA MET A 48 8.42 -1.29 23.49
C MET A 48 8.48 0.23 23.57
N LEU A 49 9.15 0.80 24.58
CA LEU A 49 9.38 2.25 24.69
C LEU A 49 10.33 2.75 23.61
N LEU A 50 11.37 1.99 23.27
CA LEU A 50 12.24 2.27 22.14
C LEU A 50 11.47 2.19 20.80
N LEU A 51 10.67 1.17 20.60
CA LEU A 51 9.80 1.08 19.41
C LEU A 51 8.81 2.25 19.37
N TYR A 52 8.23 2.63 20.50
CA TYR A 52 7.31 3.77 20.59
C TYR A 52 8.03 5.10 20.29
N SER A 53 9.24 5.31 20.85
CA SER A 53 10.02 6.54 20.60
C SER A 53 10.53 6.65 19.16
N TYR A 54 10.78 5.51 18.49
CA TYR A 54 11.15 5.47 17.07
C TYR A 54 9.95 5.46 16.12
N ALA A 55 8.79 4.96 16.56
CA ALA A 55 7.56 4.91 15.78
C ALA A 55 6.70 6.17 15.93
N SER A 56 6.88 6.92 17.01
CA SER A 56 6.23 8.22 17.20
C SER A 56 6.91 9.26 16.30
N PRO A 57 6.14 10.10 15.59
CA PRO A 57 6.72 11.23 14.88
C PRO A 57 7.49 12.08 15.89
N PRO A 58 8.63 12.69 15.51
CA PRO A 58 9.39 13.54 16.40
C PRO A 58 8.45 14.64 16.95
N MET A 59 8.39 14.78 18.28
CA MET A 59 7.67 15.90 18.91
C MET A 59 8.25 17.19 18.33
N GLN A 60 7.45 17.87 17.52
CA GLN A 60 7.82 19.19 17.03
C GLN A 60 7.77 20.14 18.22
N THR A 61 8.94 20.54 18.70
CA THR A 61 9.07 21.84 19.36
C THR A 61 8.65 22.89 18.34
N SER A 62 7.53 23.56 18.58
CA SER A 62 7.06 24.66 17.75
C SER A 62 8.10 25.80 17.85
N MET A 63 9.09 25.76 16.98
CA MET A 63 9.78 26.98 16.61
C MET A 63 8.83 27.73 15.69
N ASN A 64 8.48 28.96 16.05
CA ASN A 64 7.77 29.91 15.21
C ASN A 64 8.57 30.01 13.88
N GLU A 65 8.23 29.19 12.88
CA GLU A 65 8.73 29.38 11.54
C GLU A 65 8.12 30.69 11.01
N ILE A 66 8.98 31.69 10.88
CA ILE A 66 8.70 32.85 10.05
C ILE A 66 8.29 32.29 8.69
N SER A 67 7.04 32.47 8.31
CA SER A 67 6.48 31.99 7.05
C SER A 67 7.10 32.76 5.89
N VAL A 68 8.27 32.34 5.45
CA VAL A 68 8.76 32.69 4.13
C VAL A 68 8.00 31.76 3.17
N PRO A 69 7.30 32.26 2.14
CA PRO A 69 6.65 31.41 1.15
C PRO A 69 7.74 30.74 0.33
N TYR A 70 8.16 29.54 0.75
CA TYR A 70 8.98 28.67 -0.09
C TYR A 70 8.07 28.09 -1.19
N SER A 71 8.02 28.78 -2.32
CA SER A 71 7.59 28.18 -3.59
C SER A 71 8.73 27.33 -4.10
N CYS A 72 8.50 26.05 -4.37
CA CYS A 72 9.38 25.26 -5.20
C CYS A 72 9.47 25.94 -6.57
N SER A 73 10.51 26.73 -6.80
CA SER A 73 10.77 27.25 -8.13
C SER A 73 11.14 26.05 -9.02
N SER A 74 10.47 25.93 -10.17
CA SER A 74 10.87 24.99 -11.20
C SER A 74 12.37 25.15 -11.45
N TYR A 75 13.14 24.08 -11.22
CA TYR A 75 14.50 24.04 -11.72
C TYR A 75 14.39 24.27 -13.25
N PRO A 76 15.18 25.19 -13.84
CA PRO A 76 15.20 25.29 -15.28
C PRO A 76 15.53 23.89 -15.79
N ALA A 77 14.61 23.31 -16.51
CA ALA A 77 14.81 22.02 -17.15
C ALA A 77 16.14 22.13 -17.89
N GLN A 78 17.16 21.43 -17.40
CA GLN A 78 18.39 21.29 -18.19
C GLN A 78 17.97 20.50 -19.42
N ALA A 79 17.62 21.23 -20.47
CA ALA A 79 17.41 20.73 -21.82
C ALA A 79 18.73 20.09 -22.30
N LYS A 80 19.05 18.91 -21.74
CA LYS A 80 20.11 18.08 -22.30
C LYS A 80 19.49 17.28 -23.42
N ASN A 81 19.91 17.64 -24.63
CA ASN A 81 19.75 16.99 -25.92
C ASN A 81 19.05 15.62 -25.86
N PHE A 82 17.74 15.60 -26.04
CA PHE A 82 17.01 14.38 -26.35
C PHE A 82 17.30 14.01 -27.81
N PRO A 83 17.63 12.76 -28.13
CA PRO A 83 17.77 12.34 -29.52
C PRO A 83 16.42 12.47 -30.20
N HIS A 84 16.41 13.30 -31.24
CA HIS A 84 15.26 13.52 -32.11
C HIS A 84 14.88 12.24 -32.85
N THR A 85 13.81 11.58 -32.44
CA THR A 85 13.10 10.65 -33.31
C THR A 85 12.12 11.48 -34.16
N GLN A 86 12.37 11.52 -35.45
CA GLN A 86 11.47 12.14 -36.42
C GLN A 86 10.18 11.35 -36.51
N SER A 87 9.06 11.97 -36.19
CA SER A 87 7.74 11.50 -36.58
C SER A 87 6.94 12.63 -37.17
N ALA A 88 6.45 12.35 -38.34
CA ALA A 88 5.58 12.96 -39.31
C ALA A 88 4.87 14.29 -39.01
N LYS A 89 5.07 15.21 -39.94
CA LYS A 89 4.28 16.34 -40.46
C LYS A 89 2.90 16.58 -39.83
N GLY A 90 2.82 17.66 -39.05
CA GLY A 90 1.62 18.41 -38.69
C GLY A 90 2.05 19.64 -37.90
N ASN A 91 1.55 20.84 -38.32
CA ASN A 91 1.82 22.14 -37.70
C ASN A 91 1.25 22.17 -36.25
N GLY A 92 1.98 21.61 -35.26
CA GLY A 92 1.63 21.64 -33.86
C GLY A 92 2.87 21.83 -33.00
N SER A 93 2.85 22.72 -32.04
CA SER A 93 3.91 22.90 -31.07
C SER A 93 4.24 21.54 -30.44
N ARG A 94 5.52 21.13 -30.45
CA ARG A 94 5.97 19.87 -29.86
C ARG A 94 5.69 19.90 -28.35
N CYS A 95 4.81 19.02 -27.93
CA CYS A 95 4.54 18.79 -26.52
C CYS A 95 5.82 18.28 -25.85
N LEU A 96 6.22 18.85 -24.70
CA LEU A 96 7.38 18.39 -23.92
C LEU A 96 6.92 17.45 -22.81
N PRO A 97 7.65 16.36 -22.54
CA PRO A 97 7.31 15.46 -21.47
C PRO A 97 7.24 16.17 -20.11
N GLN A 98 6.13 16.01 -19.41
CA GLN A 98 5.98 16.44 -18.03
C GLN A 98 6.81 15.55 -17.12
N LEU A 99 7.61 16.19 -16.25
CA LEU A 99 8.55 15.51 -15.36
C LEU A 99 8.13 15.58 -13.89
N ASP A 100 7.26 16.55 -13.57
CA ASP A 100 6.81 16.82 -12.20
C ASP A 100 5.41 16.24 -12.00
N ILE A 101 5.31 15.19 -11.18
CA ILE A 101 4.10 14.38 -11.06
C ILE A 101 3.83 14.04 -9.58
N MET A 102 2.65 14.39 -9.13
CA MET A 102 2.11 13.90 -7.87
C MET A 102 1.05 12.83 -8.17
N PHE A 103 1.36 11.58 -7.86
CA PHE A 103 0.40 10.49 -7.93
C PHE A 103 -0.15 10.17 -6.55
N MET A 104 -1.41 10.54 -6.30
CA MET A 104 -2.12 10.11 -5.11
C MET A 104 -2.46 8.64 -5.24
N LYS A 105 -1.68 7.81 -4.55
CA LYS A 105 -1.79 6.36 -4.58
C LYS A 105 -2.90 5.89 -3.65
N THR A 106 -4.07 5.62 -4.20
CA THR A 106 -5.21 5.05 -3.47
C THR A 106 -5.04 3.54 -3.25
N HIS A 107 -5.65 3.00 -2.19
CA HIS A 107 -5.60 1.58 -1.90
C HIS A 107 -6.48 0.76 -2.87
N LYS A 108 -6.04 -0.44 -3.21
CA LYS A 108 -6.79 -1.48 -3.96
C LYS A 108 -7.36 -1.08 -5.34
N THR A 109 -6.71 -0.13 -6.00
CA THR A 109 -7.09 0.42 -7.31
C THR A 109 -6.09 0.07 -8.43
N ALA A 110 -5.31 -1.01 -8.31
CA ALA A 110 -4.17 -1.34 -9.17
C ALA A 110 -3.06 -0.27 -9.20
N SER A 111 -3.03 0.62 -8.23
CA SER A 111 -2.05 1.72 -8.14
C SER A 111 -0.59 1.28 -8.09
N SER A 112 -0.30 0.02 -7.70
CA SER A 112 1.07 -0.53 -7.77
C SER A 112 1.57 -0.69 -9.21
N THR A 113 0.67 -0.87 -10.19
CA THR A 113 1.03 -0.89 -11.62
C THR A 113 1.42 0.52 -12.10
N ILE A 114 0.63 1.55 -11.72
CA ILE A 114 0.96 2.96 -12.00
C ILE A 114 2.30 3.32 -11.34
N LEU A 115 2.50 2.91 -10.09
CA LEU A 115 3.74 3.15 -9.36
C LEU A 115 4.97 2.59 -10.11
N ASN A 116 4.87 1.36 -10.65
CA ASN A 116 5.94 0.76 -11.44
C ASN A 116 6.23 1.56 -12.72
N ILE A 117 5.20 2.09 -13.38
CA ILE A 117 5.34 2.97 -14.54
C ILE A 117 6.11 4.24 -14.15
N LEU A 118 5.70 4.91 -13.07
CA LEU A 118 6.34 6.13 -12.57
C LEU A 118 7.79 5.89 -12.13
N PHE A 119 8.10 4.78 -11.48
CA PHE A 119 9.46 4.44 -11.10
C PHE A 119 10.36 4.25 -12.32
N ARG A 120 9.90 3.52 -13.34
CA ARG A 120 10.66 3.33 -14.58
C ARG A 120 10.89 4.65 -15.32
N PHE A 121 9.86 5.49 -15.40
CA PHE A 121 9.96 6.82 -16.01
C PHE A 121 10.95 7.70 -15.25
N GLY A 122 10.82 7.79 -13.92
CA GLY A 122 11.71 8.59 -13.09
C GLY A 122 13.16 8.13 -13.15
N GLU A 123 13.45 6.82 -13.16
CA GLU A 123 14.80 6.30 -13.38
C GLU A 123 15.36 6.65 -14.76
N LYS A 124 14.53 6.52 -15.82
CA LYS A 124 14.89 6.86 -17.20
C LYS A 124 15.34 8.33 -17.33
N HIS A 125 14.64 9.22 -16.64
CA HIS A 125 14.85 10.66 -16.67
C HIS A 125 15.68 11.21 -15.51
N ARG A 126 16.15 10.34 -14.59
CA ARG A 126 16.94 10.69 -13.39
C ARG A 126 16.22 11.71 -12.49
N LEU A 127 14.92 11.53 -12.32
CA LEU A 127 14.08 12.41 -11.54
C LEU A 127 14.27 12.18 -10.04
N LYS A 128 14.03 13.23 -9.25
CA LYS A 128 14.09 13.18 -7.80
C LYS A 128 12.75 12.77 -7.22
N PHE A 129 12.73 11.65 -6.50
CA PHE A 129 11.55 11.16 -5.82
C PHE A 129 11.50 11.64 -4.37
N ALA A 130 10.30 11.98 -3.88
CA ALA A 130 10.04 11.98 -2.45
C ALA A 130 9.67 10.56 -2.02
N PHE A 131 10.48 9.97 -1.16
CA PHE A 131 10.25 8.64 -0.61
C PHE A 131 9.94 8.70 0.88
N PRO A 132 9.11 7.79 1.41
CA PRO A 132 8.87 7.69 2.85
C PRO A 132 10.11 7.19 3.59
N ASN A 133 10.21 7.53 4.88
CA ASN A 133 11.31 7.12 5.74
C ASN A 133 10.94 5.90 6.61
N GLY A 134 11.72 4.84 6.54
CA GLY A 134 11.57 3.63 7.34
C GLY A 134 10.45 2.68 6.88
N ARG A 135 9.51 3.16 6.09
CA ARG A 135 8.28 2.47 5.65
C ARG A 135 8.11 2.56 4.14
N ASN A 136 7.13 1.83 3.60
CA ASN A 136 6.71 1.93 2.19
C ASN A 136 5.54 2.90 1.97
N ASP A 137 5.06 3.52 3.04
CA ASP A 137 4.00 4.54 3.05
C ASP A 137 4.44 5.77 3.87
N PHE A 138 3.82 6.92 3.65
CA PHE A 138 4.05 8.14 4.41
C PHE A 138 3.24 8.17 5.71
N TYR A 139 3.52 7.22 6.61
CA TYR A 139 2.91 7.11 7.94
C TYR A 139 1.38 7.02 7.95
N TYR A 140 0.83 6.41 6.91
CA TYR A 140 -0.60 6.12 6.83
C TYR A 140 -1.08 5.33 8.08
N PRO A 141 -2.24 5.63 8.71
CA PRO A 141 -3.34 6.47 8.23
C PRO A 141 -3.28 7.95 8.68
N SER A 142 -2.18 8.41 9.26
CA SER A 142 -2.01 9.84 9.59
C SER A 142 -1.96 10.68 8.32
N TYR A 143 -2.36 11.95 8.43
CA TYR A 143 -2.21 12.89 7.32
C TYR A 143 -0.75 13.00 6.90
N PHE A 144 -0.55 13.20 5.61
CA PHE A 144 0.78 13.43 5.07
C PHE A 144 1.37 14.73 5.64
N GLU A 145 2.61 14.61 6.09
CA GLU A 145 3.47 15.73 6.45
C GLU A 145 4.80 15.61 5.71
N ARG A 146 5.38 16.74 5.31
CA ARG A 146 6.69 16.75 4.62
C ARG A 146 7.82 16.16 5.45
N SER A 147 7.71 16.17 6.78
CA SER A 147 8.63 15.51 7.71
C SER A 147 8.70 13.96 7.53
N HIS A 148 7.66 13.37 6.92
CA HIS A 148 7.62 11.95 6.60
C HIS A 148 8.51 11.55 5.42
N VAL A 149 9.02 12.54 4.67
CA VAL A 149 9.93 12.31 3.54
C VAL A 149 11.32 11.98 4.04
N GLN A 150 11.91 10.91 3.49
CA GLN A 150 13.28 10.48 3.80
C GLN A 150 14.27 11.61 3.53
N ASP A 151 15.15 11.87 4.50
CA ASP A 151 16.19 12.90 4.43
C ASP A 151 15.69 14.31 4.10
N TYR A 152 14.43 14.60 4.45
CA TYR A 152 13.82 15.90 4.21
C TYR A 152 14.59 17.04 4.88
N ARG A 153 14.77 18.12 4.15
CA ARG A 153 15.28 19.41 4.66
C ARG A 153 14.41 20.54 4.08
N PRO A 154 14.16 21.62 4.84
CA PRO A 154 13.43 22.78 4.34
C PRO A 154 13.98 23.26 2.99
N GLY A 155 13.08 23.57 2.05
CA GLY A 155 13.44 24.01 0.71
C GLY A 155 13.74 22.88 -0.30
N MET A 156 13.66 21.61 0.10
CA MET A 156 13.77 20.50 -0.86
C MET A 156 12.54 20.41 -1.75
N CYS A 157 12.79 20.21 -3.05
CA CYS A 157 11.76 19.96 -4.07
C CYS A 157 11.99 18.62 -4.76
N PHE A 158 10.89 18.00 -5.18
CA PHE A 158 10.86 16.68 -5.78
C PHE A 158 10.07 16.72 -7.11
N ASN A 159 10.49 15.88 -8.05
CA ASN A 159 9.77 15.71 -9.30
C ASN A 159 8.59 14.73 -9.14
N ILE A 160 8.77 13.64 -8.37
CA ILE A 160 7.74 12.60 -8.24
C ILE A 160 7.45 12.30 -6.77
N ILE A 161 6.15 12.32 -6.41
CA ILE A 161 5.62 11.80 -5.16
C ILE A 161 4.56 10.76 -5.51
N CYS A 162 4.68 9.50 -5.04
CA CYS A 162 3.81 8.43 -5.52
C CYS A 162 3.56 7.28 -4.55
N ASN A 163 4.03 7.34 -3.30
CA ASN A 163 3.75 6.31 -2.29
C ASN A 163 2.43 6.57 -1.56
N HIS A 164 1.89 5.53 -0.89
CA HIS A 164 0.68 5.68 -0.09
C HIS A 164 0.82 6.77 0.98
N MET A 165 -0.21 7.62 1.07
CA MET A 165 -0.37 8.64 2.10
C MET A 165 -1.87 8.86 2.36
N ARG A 166 -2.24 9.45 3.48
CA ARG A 166 -3.50 10.16 3.61
C ARG A 166 -3.26 11.59 3.12
N PHE A 167 -3.91 11.95 2.03
CA PHE A 167 -3.57 13.15 1.27
C PHE A 167 -3.74 14.44 2.08
N GLN A 168 -2.76 15.33 2.01
CA GLN A 168 -2.79 16.68 2.57
C GLN A 168 -2.23 17.65 1.54
N TYR A 169 -3.13 18.28 0.79
CA TYR A 169 -2.78 19.11 -0.35
C TYR A 169 -1.75 20.19 -0.03
N THR A 170 -1.98 20.94 1.07
CA THR A 170 -1.13 22.05 1.48
C THR A 170 0.30 21.62 1.85
N GLU A 171 0.48 20.40 2.37
CA GLU A 171 1.81 19.87 2.67
C GLU A 171 2.51 19.35 1.40
N VAL A 172 1.77 18.68 0.53
CA VAL A 172 2.30 18.19 -0.76
C VAL A 172 2.76 19.34 -1.64
N ARG A 173 1.95 20.42 -1.75
CA ARG A 173 2.27 21.62 -2.56
C ARG A 173 3.58 22.31 -2.16
N LYS A 174 4.05 22.14 -0.93
CA LYS A 174 5.34 22.67 -0.47
C LYS A 174 6.54 21.87 -0.96
N LEU A 175 6.33 20.68 -1.52
CA LEU A 175 7.37 19.77 -1.95
C LEU A 175 7.54 19.66 -3.46
N VAL A 176 6.61 20.18 -4.23
CA VAL A 176 6.58 20.01 -5.69
C VAL A 176 6.47 21.37 -6.40
N PRO A 177 6.98 21.49 -7.65
CA PRO A 177 6.82 22.67 -8.49
C PRO A 177 5.35 23.08 -8.68
N VAL A 178 5.12 24.34 -9.03
CA VAL A 178 3.76 24.90 -9.19
C VAL A 178 2.98 24.25 -10.34
N ASP A 179 3.67 23.82 -11.38
CA ASP A 179 3.17 23.18 -12.60
C ASP A 179 3.13 21.64 -12.52
N THR A 180 3.30 21.07 -11.32
CA THR A 180 3.22 19.62 -11.09
C THR A 180 1.84 19.10 -11.44
N MET A 181 1.79 18.01 -12.25
CA MET A 181 0.56 17.30 -12.59
C MET A 181 0.10 16.41 -11.44
N PHE A 182 -1.11 16.63 -10.95
CA PHE A 182 -1.73 15.83 -9.90
C PHE A 182 -2.62 14.78 -10.53
N ILE A 183 -2.35 13.51 -10.25
CA ILE A 183 -3.09 12.38 -10.81
C ILE A 183 -3.47 11.39 -9.71
N THR A 184 -4.59 10.70 -9.89
CA THR A 184 -5.03 9.60 -9.02
C THR A 184 -5.78 8.54 -9.82
N ILE A 185 -6.16 7.45 -9.15
CA ILE A 185 -6.95 6.37 -9.75
C ILE A 185 -8.02 5.91 -8.76
N LEU A 186 -9.25 5.75 -9.24
CA LEU A 186 -10.39 5.23 -8.50
C LEU A 186 -10.79 3.85 -9.03
N ARG A 187 -11.68 3.21 -8.30
CA ARG A 187 -12.26 1.92 -8.65
C ARG A 187 -13.73 1.90 -8.31
N ASP A 188 -14.54 1.13 -9.04
CA ASP A 188 -15.94 0.84 -8.70
C ASP A 188 -16.09 0.50 -7.22
N PRO A 189 -16.97 1.20 -6.46
CA PRO A 189 -17.01 1.11 -5.00
C PRO A 189 -17.32 -0.27 -4.45
N ALA A 190 -18.17 -1.05 -5.14
CA ALA A 190 -18.49 -2.40 -4.70
C ALA A 190 -17.28 -3.34 -4.90
N SER A 191 -16.67 -3.29 -6.06
CA SER A 191 -15.46 -4.06 -6.38
C SER A 191 -14.26 -3.61 -5.54
N HIS A 192 -14.19 -2.32 -5.20
CA HIS A 192 -13.21 -1.74 -4.32
C HIS A 192 -13.36 -2.27 -2.89
N PHE A 193 -14.60 -2.24 -2.35
CA PHE A 193 -14.90 -2.77 -1.04
C PHE A 193 -14.58 -4.26 -0.94
N GLU A 194 -14.99 -5.07 -1.93
CA GLU A 194 -14.65 -6.50 -2.00
C GLU A 194 -13.13 -6.72 -1.89
N SER A 195 -12.36 -5.98 -2.68
CA SER A 195 -10.90 -6.08 -2.66
C SER A 195 -10.30 -5.66 -1.33
N SER A 196 -10.81 -4.59 -0.72
CA SER A 196 -10.35 -4.06 0.56
C SER A 196 -10.71 -5.00 1.70
N PHE A 197 -11.94 -5.52 1.72
CA PHE A 197 -12.40 -6.48 2.72
C PHE A 197 -11.51 -7.72 2.73
N HIS A 198 -11.27 -8.36 1.59
CA HIS A 198 -10.43 -9.55 1.52
C HIS A 198 -8.96 -9.29 1.86
N TYR A 199 -8.46 -8.09 1.58
CA TYR A 199 -7.06 -7.77 1.84
C TYR A 199 -6.80 -7.38 3.29
N PHE A 200 -7.70 -6.59 3.90
CA PHE A 200 -7.49 -5.99 5.21
C PHE A 200 -8.24 -6.68 6.35
N PHE A 201 -9.15 -7.57 6.03
CA PHE A 201 -10.06 -8.21 6.99
C PHE A 201 -9.34 -8.75 8.25
N ARG A 202 -8.13 -9.29 8.12
CA ARG A 202 -7.39 -9.84 9.26
C ARG A 202 -6.74 -8.80 10.16
N ILE A 203 -6.56 -7.57 9.69
CA ILE A 203 -5.94 -6.46 10.42
C ILE A 203 -6.95 -5.43 10.91
N VAL A 204 -8.25 -5.67 10.69
CA VAL A 204 -9.36 -4.84 11.18
C VAL A 204 -10.09 -5.60 12.27
N PRO A 205 -9.95 -5.25 13.58
CA PRO A 205 -10.39 -6.10 14.69
C PRO A 205 -11.87 -6.42 14.73
N PHE A 206 -12.74 -5.51 14.29
CA PHE A 206 -14.17 -5.77 14.31
C PHE A 206 -14.59 -6.94 13.38
N THR A 207 -13.82 -7.24 12.34
CA THR A 207 -14.10 -8.37 11.43
C THR A 207 -13.86 -9.73 12.09
N TRP A 208 -13.13 -9.79 13.21
CA TRP A 208 -12.90 -11.02 13.96
C TRP A 208 -14.17 -11.55 14.63
N LYS A 209 -15.18 -10.69 14.80
CA LYS A 209 -16.50 -11.04 15.33
C LYS A 209 -17.38 -11.75 14.29
N LEU A 210 -17.00 -11.71 13.00
CA LEU A 210 -17.73 -12.35 11.92
C LEU A 210 -17.49 -13.86 11.95
N SER A 211 -18.56 -14.67 12.01
CA SER A 211 -18.51 -16.12 12.20
C SER A 211 -19.04 -16.93 11.03
N GLY A 212 -19.81 -16.31 10.12
CA GLY A 212 -20.40 -16.96 8.96
C GLY A 212 -19.37 -17.42 7.92
N GLU A 213 -19.78 -18.29 7.03
CA GLU A 213 -18.95 -18.76 5.90
C GLU A 213 -18.57 -17.62 4.98
N ASP A 214 -19.55 -16.82 4.59
CA ASP A 214 -19.33 -15.56 3.84
C ASP A 214 -19.34 -14.38 4.80
N LYS A 215 -18.14 -14.05 5.32
CA LYS A 215 -17.94 -12.97 6.28
C LYS A 215 -18.25 -11.58 5.69
N MET A 216 -18.04 -11.38 4.40
CA MET A 216 -18.36 -10.12 3.74
C MET A 216 -19.88 -9.93 3.60
N ALA A 217 -20.61 -10.96 3.19
CA ALA A 217 -22.06 -10.91 3.14
C ALA A 217 -22.68 -10.78 4.54
N GLU A 218 -22.09 -11.42 5.56
CA GLU A 218 -22.49 -11.25 6.97
C GLU A 218 -22.32 -9.80 7.41
N PHE A 219 -21.16 -9.20 7.17
CA PHE A 219 -20.88 -7.80 7.48
C PHE A 219 -21.88 -6.86 6.78
N LEU A 220 -22.06 -7.03 5.47
CA LEU A 220 -22.94 -6.16 4.67
C LEU A 220 -24.42 -6.33 4.97
N ARG A 221 -24.84 -7.33 5.76
CA ARG A 221 -26.23 -7.47 6.20
C ARG A 221 -26.61 -6.39 7.23
N ASP A 222 -25.69 -6.08 8.14
CA ASP A 222 -25.85 -5.06 9.17
C ASP A 222 -24.47 -4.51 9.55
N PRO A 223 -23.86 -3.61 8.72
CA PRO A 223 -22.51 -3.13 8.94
C PRO A 223 -22.36 -2.38 10.26
N TRP A 224 -23.36 -1.58 10.66
CA TRP A 224 -23.32 -0.77 11.87
C TRP A 224 -23.24 -1.60 13.17
N ARG A 225 -23.65 -2.85 13.13
CA ARG A 225 -23.47 -3.78 14.25
C ARG A 225 -22.01 -4.06 14.57
N TYR A 226 -21.13 -3.99 13.57
CA TYR A 226 -19.73 -4.38 13.69
C TYR A 226 -18.78 -3.19 13.63
N TYR A 227 -19.11 -2.21 12.81
CA TYR A 227 -18.25 -1.08 12.50
C TYR A 227 -18.15 -0.10 13.67
N ASP A 228 -16.91 0.28 14.00
CA ASP A 228 -16.59 1.35 14.94
C ASP A 228 -15.72 2.36 14.20
N PRO A 229 -16.20 3.61 13.97
CA PRO A 229 -15.42 4.66 13.29
C PRO A 229 -14.05 4.94 13.91
N ASN A 230 -13.94 4.76 15.23
CA ASN A 230 -12.70 4.97 16.00
C ASN A 230 -11.89 3.67 16.14
N GLY A 231 -12.39 2.57 15.61
CA GLY A 231 -11.73 1.27 15.67
C GLY A 231 -10.42 1.25 14.90
N PHE A 232 -9.44 0.51 15.41
CA PHE A 232 -8.16 0.34 14.75
C PHE A 232 -8.34 -0.18 13.32
N ASN A 233 -7.78 0.53 12.35
CA ASN A 233 -7.87 0.22 10.92
C ASN A 233 -9.29 0.23 10.31
N ALA A 234 -10.30 0.76 11.00
CA ALA A 234 -11.68 0.78 10.52
C ALA A 234 -11.85 1.46 9.16
N HIS A 235 -11.05 2.50 8.90
CA HIS A 235 -11.06 3.27 7.64
C HIS A 235 -10.83 2.40 6.39
N TYR A 236 -10.17 1.25 6.49
CA TYR A 236 -9.98 0.34 5.35
C TYR A 236 -11.26 -0.26 4.80
N LEU A 237 -12.34 -0.27 5.59
CA LEU A 237 -13.58 -0.95 5.25
C LEU A 237 -14.81 -0.02 5.19
N HIS A 238 -14.59 1.30 5.05
CA HIS A 238 -15.66 2.28 4.87
C HIS A 238 -15.16 3.51 4.12
N ASN A 239 -15.74 3.82 2.96
CA ASN A 239 -15.41 4.98 2.11
C ASN A 239 -13.90 5.24 2.01
N LEU A 240 -13.13 4.19 1.72
CA LEU A 240 -11.67 4.22 1.79
C LEU A 240 -11.03 5.15 0.75
N LEU A 241 -11.64 5.32 -0.43
CA LEU A 241 -11.11 6.23 -1.45
C LEU A 241 -11.18 7.68 -0.97
N PHE A 242 -12.28 8.06 -0.34
CA PHE A 242 -12.48 9.38 0.21
C PHE A 242 -11.53 9.65 1.39
N PHE A 243 -11.28 8.63 2.23
CA PHE A 243 -10.30 8.69 3.30
C PHE A 243 -8.86 8.88 2.78
N ASP A 244 -8.48 8.11 1.76
CA ASP A 244 -7.17 8.22 1.12
C ASP A 244 -6.94 9.63 0.56
N LEU A 245 -7.98 10.24 -0.03
CA LEU A 245 -7.95 11.60 -0.55
C LEU A 245 -7.94 12.70 0.53
N GLY A 246 -7.90 12.30 1.81
CA GLY A 246 -7.66 13.19 2.94
C GLY A 246 -8.92 13.69 3.65
N TYR A 247 -10.10 13.19 3.29
CA TYR A 247 -11.36 13.65 3.88
C TYR A 247 -11.86 12.71 4.98
N ASP A 248 -12.87 13.16 5.73
CA ASP A 248 -13.53 12.34 6.72
C ASP A 248 -14.53 11.37 6.05
N ASN A 249 -14.22 10.10 6.11
CA ASN A 249 -15.00 9.02 5.50
C ASN A 249 -16.27 8.65 6.28
N ASN A 250 -16.53 9.27 7.42
CA ASN A 250 -17.69 9.00 8.29
C ASN A 250 -18.72 10.14 8.31
N ILE A 251 -18.54 11.19 7.52
CA ILE A 251 -19.57 12.22 7.38
C ILE A 251 -20.83 11.62 6.73
N ASN A 252 -21.96 12.27 6.98
CA ASN A 252 -23.21 11.85 6.31
C ASN A 252 -23.06 12.01 4.79
N ALA A 253 -23.36 10.96 4.04
CA ALA A 253 -23.25 10.96 2.58
C ALA A 253 -24.15 12.01 1.90
N GLU A 254 -25.25 12.44 2.57
CA GLU A 254 -26.12 13.51 2.09
C GLU A 254 -25.69 14.91 2.53
N SER A 255 -24.57 15.02 3.24
CA SER A 255 -24.01 16.32 3.60
C SER A 255 -23.56 17.09 2.37
N PRO A 256 -23.84 18.39 2.26
CA PRO A 256 -23.30 19.26 1.19
C PRO A 256 -21.77 19.26 1.12
N LEU A 257 -21.09 18.99 2.24
CA LEU A 257 -19.62 18.87 2.29
C LEU A 257 -19.09 17.77 1.38
N VAL A 258 -19.87 16.72 1.12
CA VAL A 258 -19.40 15.64 0.21
C VAL A 258 -19.24 16.17 -1.20
N GLU A 259 -20.22 16.90 -1.70
CA GLU A 259 -20.16 17.51 -3.04
C GLU A 259 -19.06 18.58 -3.11
N GLU A 260 -18.93 19.42 -2.07
CA GLU A 260 -17.86 20.42 -1.96
C GLU A 260 -16.48 19.75 -2.07
N HIS A 261 -16.24 18.67 -1.33
CA HIS A 261 -14.99 17.95 -1.37
C HIS A 261 -14.74 17.22 -2.70
N ILE A 262 -15.79 16.72 -3.36
CA ILE A 262 -15.68 16.13 -4.71
C ILE A 262 -15.24 17.21 -5.71
N HIS A 263 -15.79 18.41 -5.64
CA HIS A 263 -15.37 19.55 -6.48
C HIS A 263 -13.94 19.99 -6.17
N GLU A 264 -13.55 20.04 -4.89
CA GLU A 264 -12.15 20.30 -4.53
C GLU A 264 -11.18 19.28 -5.13
N ILE A 265 -11.56 17.99 -5.19
CA ILE A 265 -10.75 16.94 -5.83
C ILE A 265 -10.68 17.20 -7.34
N GLU A 266 -11.78 17.55 -7.99
CA GLU A 266 -11.80 17.87 -9.42
C GLU A 266 -10.91 19.06 -9.76
N GLU A 267 -10.89 20.10 -8.92
CA GLU A 267 -10.01 21.26 -9.11
C GLU A 267 -8.52 20.97 -8.87
N ARG A 268 -8.23 20.02 -7.98
CA ARG A 268 -6.84 19.69 -7.57
C ARG A 268 -6.16 18.66 -8.47
N PHE A 269 -6.94 17.80 -9.12
CA PHE A 269 -6.41 16.68 -9.89
C PHE A 269 -6.61 16.87 -11.40
N ASP A 270 -5.52 16.92 -12.16
CA ASP A 270 -5.53 17.05 -13.62
C ASP A 270 -6.12 15.80 -14.29
N LEU A 271 -5.91 14.62 -13.69
CA LEU A 271 -6.49 13.37 -14.18
C LEU A 271 -6.86 12.42 -13.02
N VAL A 272 -8.13 12.05 -12.99
CA VAL A 272 -8.63 10.94 -12.17
C VAL A 272 -8.87 9.75 -13.09
N MET A 273 -8.03 8.73 -12.97
CA MET A 273 -8.09 7.49 -13.73
C MET A 273 -9.13 6.54 -13.13
N LEU A 274 -9.64 5.60 -13.92
CA LEU A 274 -10.55 4.56 -13.49
C LEU A 274 -9.99 3.18 -13.77
N LEU A 275 -9.98 2.30 -12.75
CA LEU A 275 -9.42 0.95 -12.89
C LEU A 275 -10.17 0.11 -13.93
N GLU A 276 -11.47 0.26 -14.02
CA GLU A 276 -12.33 -0.47 -14.95
C GLU A 276 -11.97 -0.16 -16.42
N TYR A 277 -11.41 1.02 -16.65
CA TYR A 277 -10.97 1.53 -17.97
C TYR A 277 -9.47 1.82 -17.93
N PHE A 278 -8.68 0.82 -17.47
CA PHE A 278 -7.26 1.01 -17.16
C PHE A 278 -6.41 1.37 -18.38
N ASP A 279 -6.66 0.72 -19.53
CA ASP A 279 -5.93 1.02 -20.76
C ASP A 279 -6.25 2.42 -21.29
N GLU A 280 -7.54 2.80 -21.29
CA GLU A 280 -8.00 4.14 -21.66
C GLU A 280 -7.44 5.19 -20.70
N SER A 281 -7.40 4.88 -19.40
CA SER A 281 -6.78 5.73 -18.37
C SER A 281 -5.29 5.97 -18.64
N LEU A 282 -4.56 4.95 -19.05
CA LEU A 282 -3.14 5.09 -19.42
C LEU A 282 -2.94 5.89 -20.71
N ILE A 283 -3.84 5.78 -21.68
CA ILE A 283 -3.78 6.60 -22.89
C ILE A 283 -4.02 8.08 -22.55
N LEU A 284 -5.02 8.39 -21.70
CA LEU A 284 -5.23 9.76 -21.22
C LEU A 284 -4.04 10.28 -20.41
N LEU A 285 -3.44 9.42 -19.57
CA LEU A 285 -2.22 9.75 -18.82
C LEU A 285 -1.06 10.09 -19.76
N ARG A 286 -0.85 9.28 -20.79
CA ARG A 286 0.18 9.53 -21.82
C ARG A 286 -0.03 10.88 -22.50
N GLU A 287 -1.25 11.19 -22.87
CA GLU A 287 -1.60 12.47 -23.52
C GLU A 287 -1.34 13.66 -22.59
N LEU A 288 -1.84 13.58 -21.34
CA LEU A 288 -1.66 14.62 -20.32
C LEU A 288 -0.17 14.91 -20.06
N LEU A 289 0.63 13.85 -19.95
CA LEU A 289 2.04 13.96 -19.59
C LEU A 289 2.96 14.11 -20.80
N CYS A 290 2.43 14.13 -22.02
CA CYS A 290 3.22 14.16 -23.26
C CYS A 290 4.26 13.04 -23.34
N TRP A 291 3.90 11.84 -22.89
CA TRP A 291 4.76 10.68 -22.83
C TRP A 291 4.67 9.82 -24.09
N GLU A 292 5.72 9.01 -24.31
CA GLU A 292 5.70 8.00 -25.35
C GLU A 292 4.89 6.77 -24.91
N LEU A 293 4.41 6.00 -25.89
CA LEU A 293 3.65 4.76 -25.59
C LEU A 293 4.49 3.75 -24.80
N GLU A 294 5.79 3.73 -25.02
CA GLU A 294 6.77 2.90 -24.31
C GLU A 294 6.86 3.19 -22.81
N ASP A 295 6.59 4.44 -22.40
CA ASP A 295 6.66 4.84 -20.99
C ASP A 295 5.51 4.28 -20.17
N ILE A 296 4.34 4.02 -20.80
CA ILE A 296 3.14 3.50 -20.13
C ILE A 296 2.94 1.98 -20.28
N LEU A 297 3.87 1.26 -20.91
CA LEU A 297 3.78 -0.21 -20.99
C LEU A 297 3.80 -0.83 -19.59
N TYR A 298 2.99 -1.88 -19.37
CA TYR A 298 2.82 -2.44 -18.04
C TYR A 298 2.56 -3.95 -18.03
N PHE A 299 2.80 -4.56 -16.86
CA PHE A 299 2.23 -5.84 -16.47
C PHE A 299 1.31 -5.62 -15.25
N LYS A 300 0.28 -6.46 -15.11
CA LYS A 300 -0.65 -6.38 -13.97
C LYS A 300 0.08 -6.81 -12.70
N LEU A 301 0.64 -5.88 -11.95
CA LEU A 301 1.29 -6.15 -10.68
C LEU A 301 0.28 -6.22 -9.54
N ASN A 302 0.62 -7.00 -8.51
CA ASN A 302 -0.19 -7.13 -7.30
C ASN A 302 -1.63 -7.62 -7.57
N ALA A 303 -1.81 -8.39 -8.65
CA ALA A 303 -3.09 -8.99 -9.00
C ALA A 303 -3.41 -10.16 -8.05
N ARG A 304 -4.67 -10.28 -7.68
CA ARG A 304 -5.17 -11.39 -6.89
C ARG A 304 -5.56 -12.57 -7.79
N LYS A 305 -5.38 -13.78 -7.28
CA LYS A 305 -5.77 -15.03 -7.96
C LYS A 305 -7.28 -15.06 -8.22
N ASP A 306 -7.69 -15.42 -9.43
CA ASP A 306 -9.09 -15.42 -9.84
C ASP A 306 -9.99 -16.28 -8.96
N SER A 307 -9.48 -17.44 -8.48
CA SER A 307 -10.21 -18.31 -7.55
C SER A 307 -10.52 -17.67 -6.18
N THR A 308 -9.89 -16.53 -5.87
CA THR A 308 -10.12 -15.77 -4.63
C THR A 308 -10.97 -14.53 -4.86
N LEU A 309 -11.38 -14.26 -6.11
CA LEU A 309 -12.30 -13.19 -6.44
C LEU A 309 -13.73 -13.63 -6.09
N SER A 310 -14.38 -12.90 -5.19
CA SER A 310 -15.81 -13.10 -4.95
C SER A 310 -16.59 -12.51 -6.10
N ARG A 311 -17.36 -13.34 -6.80
CA ARG A 311 -18.38 -12.82 -7.72
C ARG A 311 -19.47 -12.18 -6.85
N LEU A 312 -19.49 -10.86 -6.84
CA LEU A 312 -20.55 -10.11 -6.16
C LEU A 312 -21.86 -10.42 -6.86
N ASN A 313 -22.78 -11.09 -6.15
CA ASN A 313 -24.17 -11.15 -6.63
C ASN A 313 -24.80 -9.74 -6.49
N SER A 314 -25.90 -9.48 -7.22
CA SER A 314 -26.53 -8.15 -7.27
C SER A 314 -26.81 -7.58 -5.88
N ASN A 315 -27.29 -8.39 -4.95
CA ASN A 315 -27.63 -7.97 -3.58
C ASN A 315 -26.38 -7.54 -2.78
N VAL A 316 -25.30 -8.32 -2.86
CA VAL A 316 -24.02 -7.97 -2.17
C VAL A 316 -23.40 -6.73 -2.79
N HIS A 317 -23.47 -6.59 -4.11
CA HIS A 317 -23.01 -5.41 -4.84
C HIS A 317 -23.76 -4.15 -4.40
N GLU A 318 -25.08 -4.15 -4.40
CA GLU A 318 -25.91 -3.02 -3.96
C GLU A 318 -25.65 -2.64 -2.51
N LYS A 319 -25.52 -3.63 -1.62
CA LYS A 319 -25.17 -3.39 -0.21
C LYS A 319 -23.78 -2.79 -0.03
N ALA A 320 -22.80 -3.22 -0.83
CA ALA A 320 -21.46 -2.64 -0.78
C ALA A 320 -21.45 -1.17 -1.23
N ILE A 321 -22.22 -0.83 -2.26
CA ILE A 321 -22.45 0.56 -2.69
C ILE A 321 -23.16 1.35 -1.61
N SER A 322 -24.26 0.82 -1.05
CA SER A 322 -25.02 1.46 0.04
C SER A 322 -24.18 1.68 1.29
N TRP A 323 -23.21 0.80 1.57
CA TRP A 323 -22.27 0.96 2.66
C TRP A 323 -21.22 2.05 2.38
N ASN A 324 -20.78 2.19 1.13
CA ASN A 324 -19.74 3.14 0.71
C ASN A 324 -20.33 4.27 -0.16
N GLN A 325 -21.38 4.92 0.31
CA GLN A 325 -22.14 5.91 -0.47
C GLN A 325 -21.29 7.12 -0.89
N ILE A 326 -20.34 7.56 -0.06
CA ILE A 326 -19.46 8.68 -0.41
C ILE A 326 -18.52 8.29 -1.55
N ASP A 327 -17.91 7.11 -1.47
CA ASP A 327 -17.08 6.58 -2.56
C ASP A 327 -17.91 6.37 -3.84
N ALA A 328 -19.19 6.00 -3.71
CA ALA A 328 -20.10 5.85 -4.84
C ALA A 328 -20.39 7.19 -5.53
N LYS A 329 -20.67 8.25 -4.78
CA LYS A 329 -20.84 9.62 -5.32
C LYS A 329 -19.54 10.10 -5.98
N LEU A 330 -18.41 9.93 -5.31
CA LEU A 330 -17.08 10.25 -5.85
C LEU A 330 -16.83 9.54 -7.18
N TYR A 331 -17.01 8.22 -7.21
CA TYR A 331 -16.79 7.42 -8.43
C TYR A 331 -17.73 7.82 -9.56
N HIS A 332 -19.00 8.04 -9.27
CA HIS A 332 -19.98 8.47 -10.26
C HIS A 332 -19.58 9.79 -10.92
N HIS A 333 -19.20 10.79 -10.14
CA HIS A 333 -18.76 12.10 -10.63
C HIS A 333 -17.56 11.95 -11.58
N PHE A 334 -16.54 11.22 -11.15
CA PHE A 334 -15.33 11.06 -11.96
C PHE A 334 -15.50 10.09 -13.13
N ASN A 335 -16.47 9.17 -13.08
CA ASN A 335 -16.83 8.36 -14.24
C ASN A 335 -17.40 9.24 -15.37
N VAL A 336 -18.26 10.18 -15.04
CA VAL A 336 -18.78 11.16 -16.03
C VAL A 336 -17.65 12.03 -16.58
N THR A 337 -16.82 12.57 -15.71
CA THR A 337 -15.67 13.44 -16.11
C THR A 337 -14.66 12.66 -16.96
N PHE A 338 -14.39 11.41 -16.62
CA PHE A 338 -13.50 10.52 -17.36
C PHE A 338 -13.97 10.33 -18.81
N TRP A 339 -15.25 10.01 -19.00
CA TRP A 339 -15.79 9.77 -20.33
C TRP A 339 -15.84 11.06 -21.17
N ARG A 340 -16.05 12.23 -20.57
CA ARG A 340 -15.88 13.52 -21.28
C ARG A 340 -14.44 13.70 -21.78
N LYS A 341 -13.43 13.27 -21.02
CA LYS A 341 -12.03 13.32 -21.48
C LYS A 341 -11.76 12.32 -22.60
N VAL A 342 -12.38 11.14 -22.58
CA VAL A 342 -12.32 10.14 -23.68
C VAL A 342 -12.98 10.69 -24.95
N ASP A 343 -14.15 11.31 -24.84
CA ASP A 343 -14.84 11.96 -25.97
C ASP A 343 -13.99 13.06 -26.58
N ALA A 344 -13.38 13.92 -25.75
CA ALA A 344 -12.48 14.99 -26.20
C ALA A 344 -11.20 14.45 -26.86
N TYR A 345 -10.70 13.29 -26.42
CA TYR A 345 -9.58 12.59 -27.05
C TYR A 345 -9.93 12.04 -28.44
N GLY A 346 -11.19 11.64 -28.63
CA GLY A 346 -11.75 11.02 -29.83
C GLY A 346 -11.76 9.49 -29.78
N TRP A 347 -12.93 8.90 -29.98
CA TRP A 347 -13.17 7.46 -29.85
C TRP A 347 -12.29 6.60 -30.76
N ASP A 348 -12.20 6.93 -32.04
CA ASP A 348 -11.40 6.18 -33.01
C ASP A 348 -9.91 6.20 -32.64
N ARG A 349 -9.42 7.35 -32.20
CA ARG A 349 -8.05 7.52 -31.73
C ARG A 349 -7.81 6.72 -30.47
N MET A 350 -8.74 6.76 -29.50
CA MET A 350 -8.66 5.98 -28.26
C MET A 350 -8.62 4.48 -28.54
N GLN A 351 -9.51 3.98 -29.37
CA GLN A 351 -9.54 2.55 -29.72
C GLN A 351 -8.23 2.10 -30.38
N LYS A 352 -7.72 2.90 -31.33
CA LYS A 352 -6.46 2.61 -32.00
C LYS A 352 -5.29 2.56 -31.00
N ASP A 353 -5.18 3.56 -30.15
CA ASP A 353 -4.05 3.68 -29.21
C ASP A 353 -4.12 2.61 -28.10
N VAL A 354 -5.29 2.29 -27.61
CA VAL A 354 -5.54 1.16 -26.70
C VAL A 354 -5.16 -0.17 -27.37
N TYR A 355 -5.54 -0.37 -28.63
CA TYR A 355 -5.16 -1.58 -29.37
C TYR A 355 -3.63 -1.68 -29.48
N GLU A 356 -2.94 -0.60 -29.82
CA GLU A 356 -1.46 -0.58 -29.92
C GLU A 356 -0.80 -0.88 -28.55
N LEU A 357 -1.29 -0.25 -27.46
CA LEU A 357 -0.83 -0.51 -26.10
C LEU A 357 -0.96 -1.99 -25.74
N ARG A 358 -2.13 -2.60 -26.01
CA ARG A 358 -2.38 -4.02 -25.76
C ARG A 358 -1.46 -4.93 -26.56
N GLN A 359 -1.20 -4.61 -27.83
CA GLN A 359 -0.29 -5.41 -28.67
C GLN A 359 1.15 -5.35 -28.15
N LYS A 360 1.64 -4.17 -27.78
CA LYS A 360 2.99 -4.01 -27.21
C LYS A 360 3.11 -4.73 -25.86
N ASN A 361 2.13 -4.61 -24.96
CA ASN A 361 2.10 -5.35 -23.70
C ASN A 361 2.11 -6.88 -23.95
N LYS A 362 1.29 -7.38 -24.88
CA LYS A 362 1.24 -8.80 -25.25
C LYS A 362 2.58 -9.30 -25.81
N MET A 363 3.25 -8.48 -26.61
CA MET A 363 4.59 -8.76 -27.11
C MET A 363 5.60 -8.87 -25.94
N LEU A 364 5.58 -7.92 -25.01
CA LEU A 364 6.48 -7.93 -23.85
C LEU A 364 6.21 -9.12 -22.91
N ILE A 365 4.96 -9.51 -22.71
CA ILE A 365 4.62 -10.74 -21.97
C ILE A 365 5.37 -11.94 -22.54
N LYS A 366 5.29 -12.11 -23.87
CA LYS A 366 5.99 -13.21 -24.58
C LYS A 366 7.52 -13.13 -24.45
N ILE A 367 8.09 -11.93 -24.38
CA ILE A 367 9.54 -11.71 -24.27
C ILE A 367 10.03 -11.91 -22.83
N CYS A 368 9.30 -11.37 -21.86
CA CYS A 368 9.77 -11.20 -20.49
C CYS A 368 9.37 -12.31 -19.54
N ILE A 369 8.15 -12.87 -19.70
CA ILE A 369 7.54 -13.73 -18.70
C ILE A 369 7.71 -15.20 -19.07
N ASP A 370 8.23 -16.00 -18.16
CA ASP A 370 8.32 -17.46 -18.30
C ASP A 370 6.91 -18.06 -18.22
N GLY A 371 6.55 -18.90 -19.19
CA GLY A 371 5.19 -19.42 -19.34
C GLY A 371 4.16 -18.39 -19.84
N GLY A 372 4.47 -17.09 -19.89
CA GLY A 372 3.56 -16.04 -20.39
C GLY A 372 2.43 -15.64 -19.43
N GLU A 373 2.38 -16.20 -18.21
CA GLU A 373 1.30 -16.02 -17.25
C GLU A 373 1.83 -15.71 -15.84
N ALA A 374 0.95 -15.13 -15.01
CA ALA A 374 1.21 -14.95 -13.60
C ALA A 374 1.13 -16.29 -12.86
N VAL A 375 1.93 -16.46 -11.82
CA VAL A 375 2.01 -17.68 -11.02
C VAL A 375 1.78 -17.41 -9.55
N ASP A 376 1.43 -18.44 -8.79
CA ASP A 376 1.33 -18.36 -7.33
C ASP A 376 2.67 -17.95 -6.71
N ALA A 377 2.63 -17.24 -5.59
CA ALA A 377 3.84 -16.79 -4.90
C ALA A 377 4.80 -17.93 -4.54
N SER A 378 4.29 -19.14 -4.28
CA SER A 378 5.08 -20.33 -4.02
C SER A 378 5.83 -20.88 -5.25
N ALA A 379 5.39 -20.52 -6.45
CA ALA A 379 6.00 -20.91 -7.72
C ALA A 379 7.00 -19.89 -8.26
N ILE A 380 7.22 -18.77 -7.54
CA ILE A 380 8.22 -17.78 -7.89
C ILE A 380 9.63 -18.34 -7.64
N GLN A 381 10.44 -18.42 -8.68
CA GLN A 381 11.79 -18.98 -8.64
C GLN A 381 12.82 -18.04 -8.01
N ASP A 382 12.70 -16.74 -8.28
CA ASP A 382 13.56 -15.69 -7.72
C ASP A 382 12.86 -15.01 -6.54
N SER A 383 13.37 -15.20 -5.32
CA SER A 383 12.82 -14.61 -4.10
C SER A 383 12.76 -13.08 -4.14
N SER A 384 13.65 -12.45 -4.92
CA SER A 384 13.64 -10.99 -5.11
C SER A 384 12.45 -10.51 -5.96
N MET A 385 11.73 -11.41 -6.61
CA MET A 385 10.52 -11.12 -7.40
C MET A 385 9.23 -11.50 -6.69
N GLN A 386 9.30 -11.95 -5.43
CA GLN A 386 8.11 -12.31 -4.67
C GLN A 386 7.30 -11.07 -4.27
N PRO A 387 6.01 -10.99 -4.65
CA PRO A 387 5.14 -9.91 -4.25
C PRO A 387 4.80 -9.99 -2.75
N TRP A 388 4.52 -8.84 -2.16
CA TRP A 388 4.00 -8.78 -0.80
C TRP A 388 2.65 -9.49 -0.70
N GLN A 389 2.50 -10.32 0.34
CA GLN A 389 1.25 -11.04 0.59
C GLN A 389 0.47 -10.39 1.75
N PRO A 390 -0.87 -10.35 1.69
CA PRO A 390 -1.69 -9.93 2.82
C PRO A 390 -1.56 -10.93 3.98
N LEU A 391 -1.90 -10.48 5.18
CA LEU A 391 -1.77 -11.30 6.39
C LEU A 391 -2.61 -12.57 6.30
N GLY A 392 -1.97 -13.74 6.48
CA GLY A 392 -2.61 -15.04 6.55
C GLY A 392 -3.23 -15.56 5.23
N VAL A 393 -3.00 -14.89 4.10
CA VAL A 393 -3.52 -15.31 2.78
C VAL A 393 -2.45 -15.13 1.71
N LYS A 394 -2.12 -16.20 0.99
CA LYS A 394 -1.23 -16.13 -0.17
C LYS A 394 -2.08 -16.05 -1.45
N SER A 395 -2.59 -14.87 -1.73
CA SER A 395 -3.52 -14.64 -2.84
C SER A 395 -2.96 -13.77 -3.97
N ILE A 396 -1.81 -13.12 -3.74
CA ILE A 396 -1.21 -12.23 -4.73
C ILE A 396 -0.28 -13.02 -5.64
N LEU A 397 -0.56 -12.91 -6.94
CA LEU A 397 0.23 -13.53 -8.00
C LEU A 397 1.50 -12.72 -8.29
N GLY A 398 2.52 -13.40 -8.76
CA GLY A 398 3.73 -12.80 -9.28
C GLY A 398 4.11 -13.37 -10.63
N TYR A 399 5.33 -13.09 -11.09
CA TYR A 399 5.82 -13.54 -12.38
C TYR A 399 7.23 -14.09 -12.28
N ASN A 400 7.53 -15.09 -13.10
CA ASN A 400 8.89 -15.56 -13.31
C ASN A 400 9.50 -14.89 -14.55
N LEU A 401 10.68 -14.31 -14.40
CA LEU A 401 11.44 -13.74 -15.50
C LEU A 401 12.00 -14.86 -16.38
N LYS A 402 11.85 -14.75 -17.70
CA LYS A 402 12.49 -15.71 -18.63
C LYS A 402 14.00 -15.75 -18.45
N LYS A 403 14.60 -16.93 -18.50
CA LYS A 403 16.06 -17.13 -18.36
C LYS A 403 16.84 -16.61 -19.57
N LYS A 404 16.28 -16.80 -20.77
CA LYS A 404 16.89 -16.32 -22.03
C LYS A 404 16.08 -15.15 -22.58
N ILE A 405 16.56 -13.93 -22.37
CA ILE A 405 15.98 -12.69 -22.88
C ILE A 405 17.08 -11.96 -23.66
N ASP A 406 16.72 -11.41 -24.83
CA ASP A 406 17.61 -10.52 -25.59
C ASP A 406 18.12 -9.39 -24.68
N LYS A 407 19.42 -9.13 -24.78
CA LYS A 407 20.14 -8.15 -23.93
C LYS A 407 19.44 -6.78 -23.90
N LYS A 408 18.84 -6.35 -25.04
CA LYS A 408 18.11 -5.08 -25.17
C LYS A 408 16.86 -4.99 -24.29
N TYR A 409 16.18 -6.12 -24.01
CA TYR A 409 14.95 -6.14 -23.19
C TYR A 409 15.19 -6.52 -21.73
N ARG A 410 16.35 -7.10 -21.39
CA ARG A 410 16.61 -7.70 -20.06
C ARG A 410 16.35 -6.72 -18.91
N LYS A 411 16.87 -5.47 -19.03
CA LYS A 411 16.68 -4.43 -18.00
C LYS A 411 15.21 -4.03 -17.89
N LEU A 412 14.54 -3.82 -19.02
CA LEU A 412 13.12 -3.45 -19.06
C LEU A 412 12.25 -4.55 -18.43
N CYS A 413 12.41 -5.79 -18.88
CA CYS A 413 11.67 -6.93 -18.36
C CYS A 413 11.81 -7.07 -16.85
N ARG A 414 13.05 -6.99 -16.33
CA ARG A 414 13.29 -7.05 -14.89
C ARG A 414 12.55 -5.94 -14.15
N LYS A 415 12.70 -4.69 -14.59
CA LYS A 415 12.08 -3.52 -13.94
C LYS A 415 10.55 -3.57 -13.98
N MET A 416 9.96 -4.05 -15.09
CA MET A 416 8.51 -4.21 -15.20
C MET A 416 7.94 -5.28 -14.26
N LEU A 417 8.73 -6.29 -13.92
CA LEU A 417 8.33 -7.40 -13.04
C LEU A 417 8.68 -7.17 -11.57
N THR A 418 9.57 -6.22 -11.26
CA THR A 418 10.03 -5.97 -9.89
C THR A 418 8.87 -5.50 -9.02
N PRO A 419 8.52 -6.22 -7.93
CA PRO A 419 7.47 -5.80 -7.02
C PRO A 419 7.84 -4.51 -6.27
N GLU A 420 6.83 -3.82 -5.76
CA GLU A 420 6.96 -2.48 -5.16
C GLU A 420 8.05 -2.38 -4.08
N ILE A 421 8.05 -3.29 -3.09
CA ILE A 421 8.99 -3.24 -1.96
C ILE A 421 10.44 -3.40 -2.44
N GLN A 422 10.67 -4.32 -3.36
CA GLN A 422 11.99 -4.56 -3.93
C GLN A 422 12.42 -3.38 -4.81
N TYR A 423 11.48 -2.81 -5.55
CA TYR A 423 11.79 -1.63 -6.37
C TYR A 423 12.17 -0.42 -5.51
N LEU A 424 11.43 -0.16 -4.42
CA LEU A 424 11.77 0.88 -3.46
C LEU A 424 13.17 0.66 -2.86
N THR A 425 13.53 -0.60 -2.54
CA THR A 425 14.89 -0.93 -2.06
C THR A 425 15.95 -0.62 -3.12
N GLU A 426 15.70 -0.94 -4.39
CA GLU A 426 16.61 -0.61 -5.50
C GLU A 426 16.76 0.91 -5.71
N LEU A 427 15.73 1.69 -5.40
CA LEU A 427 15.75 3.16 -5.44
C LEU A 427 16.36 3.82 -4.20
N GLY A 428 16.85 3.03 -3.24
CA GLY A 428 17.56 3.53 -2.04
C GLY A 428 16.63 3.95 -0.90
N VAL A 429 15.38 3.49 -0.89
CA VAL A 429 14.44 3.79 0.19
C VAL A 429 14.81 3.01 1.44
N ASN A 430 14.89 3.71 2.57
CA ASN A 430 15.04 3.07 3.87
C ASN A 430 13.73 2.38 4.27
N LEU A 431 13.72 1.06 4.32
CA LEU A 431 12.56 0.22 4.61
C LEU A 431 12.73 -0.60 5.90
N TRP A 432 13.47 -0.11 6.89
CA TRP A 432 13.83 -0.90 8.06
C TRP A 432 12.60 -1.34 8.88
N ILE A 433 11.58 -0.48 9.05
CA ILE A 433 10.33 -0.83 9.75
C ILE A 433 9.56 -1.88 8.94
N THR A 434 9.38 -1.66 7.64
CA THR A 434 8.69 -2.61 6.74
C THR A 434 9.38 -3.99 6.75
N ASN A 435 10.72 -4.01 6.74
CA ASN A 435 11.50 -5.24 6.79
C ASN A 435 11.41 -5.93 8.16
N LEU A 436 11.38 -5.16 9.26
CA LEU A 436 11.19 -5.69 10.61
C LEU A 436 9.80 -6.37 10.72
N TRP A 437 8.74 -5.71 10.27
CA TRP A 437 7.40 -6.28 10.25
C TRP A 437 7.31 -7.55 9.42
N ARG A 438 7.96 -7.58 8.26
CA ARG A 438 8.05 -8.79 7.43
C ARG A 438 8.69 -9.94 8.20
N ARG A 439 9.82 -9.72 8.88
CA ARG A 439 10.51 -10.74 9.69
C ARG A 439 9.66 -11.24 10.85
N ILE A 440 8.98 -10.33 11.57
CA ILE A 440 8.07 -10.69 12.67
C ILE A 440 6.92 -11.56 12.15
N ARG A 441 6.27 -11.16 11.06
CA ARG A 441 5.19 -11.91 10.43
C ARG A 441 5.65 -13.31 10.01
N ASP A 442 6.80 -13.40 9.36
CA ASP A 442 7.34 -14.67 8.86
C ASP A 442 7.74 -15.59 10.02
N PHE A 443 8.27 -15.03 11.14
CA PHE A 443 8.57 -15.74 12.36
C PHE A 443 7.32 -16.30 13.06
N LEU A 444 6.26 -15.48 13.14
CA LEU A 444 4.98 -15.86 13.75
C LEU A 444 4.12 -16.73 12.82
N LYS A 445 4.56 -16.97 11.57
CA LYS A 445 3.81 -17.70 10.53
C LYS A 445 2.41 -17.12 10.28
N TRP A 446 2.30 -15.83 10.41
CA TRP A 446 1.04 -15.07 10.19
C TRP A 446 0.75 -14.80 8.73
#